data_151db349c2b2e9b6f4d70b326d1efcd0
#
_entry.id   151db349c2b2e9b6f4d70b326d1efcd0
#
_cell.length_a   1.000
_cell.length_b   1.000
_cell.length_c   1.000
_cell.angle_alpha   90.00
_cell.angle_beta   90.00
_cell.angle_gamma   90.00
#
_symmetry.space_group_name_H-M   'P 1'
#
loop_
_entity.id
_entity.type
_entity.pdbx_description
1 polymer ?
#
loop_
_entity_poly.entity_id
_entity_poly.type
_entity_poly.pdbx_seq_one_letter_code
_entity_poly.pdbx_strand_id
1 'polypeptide(L)'
;MKRVIQLVALAGLAAITVACSSGGGSTPAPTAVSSPGASAPAGSGTTVVAKDIAFNPTSLTIPADTATQITLDNQDAAPHNIAIKDAGGATVFKGEIVTQTKVTYDVDALPAGAYTFWCEVHPNMTGALTVQ
;
A
#
# COMPACT_ATOMS: atom_id res chain seq x y z
N MET A 1 11.22 33.39 -26.48
CA MET A 1 12.33 34.29 -26.12
C MET A 1 13.15 33.68 -24.99
N LYS A 2 14.44 33.42 -25.29
CA LYS A 2 15.64 33.43 -24.44
C LYS A 2 15.57 32.66 -23.09
N ARG A 3 16.14 31.46 -23.04
CA ARG A 3 17.51 31.06 -22.63
C ARG A 3 17.99 31.72 -21.32
N VAL A 4 18.27 30.92 -20.29
CA VAL A 4 19.53 31.01 -19.55
C VAL A 4 19.92 29.62 -19.05
N ILE A 5 21.04 29.16 -19.56
CA ILE A 5 21.86 28.03 -19.09
C ILE A 5 22.79 28.61 -18.01
N GLN A 6 22.88 27.97 -16.85
CA GLN A 6 24.05 28.16 -15.97
C GLN A 6 24.62 26.80 -15.57
N LEU A 7 25.74 26.53 -16.20
CA LEU A 7 26.75 25.55 -15.79
C LEU A 7 27.59 26.19 -14.66
N VAL A 8 27.76 25.51 -13.54
CA VAL A 8 28.87 25.74 -12.63
C VAL A 8 29.51 24.39 -12.29
N ALA A 9 30.69 24.19 -12.84
CA ALA A 9 31.60 23.14 -12.49
C ALA A 9 32.46 23.64 -11.33
N LEU A 10 32.66 22.85 -10.28
CA LEU A 10 33.80 23.01 -9.36
C LEU A 10 34.33 21.62 -9.02
N ALA A 11 35.56 21.41 -9.47
CA ALA A 11 36.46 20.33 -9.12
C ALA A 11 37.02 20.55 -7.70
N GLY A 12 37.08 19.50 -6.89
CA GLY A 12 37.78 19.50 -5.61
C GLY A 12 38.38 18.12 -5.33
N LEU A 13 39.64 17.99 -5.66
CA LEU A 13 40.51 16.83 -5.43
C LEU A 13 41.11 16.93 -4.03
N ALA A 14 40.87 15.91 -3.17
CA ALA A 14 41.67 15.71 -1.97
C ALA A 14 41.92 14.23 -1.72
N ALA A 15 43.16 13.81 -2.00
CA ALA A 15 43.69 12.51 -1.65
C ALA A 15 44.16 12.53 -0.19
N ILE A 16 43.71 11.53 0.60
CA ILE A 16 44.34 11.22 1.90
C ILE A 16 44.62 9.72 1.91
N THR A 17 45.90 9.39 1.86
CA THR A 17 46.45 8.06 2.13
C THR A 17 46.69 7.90 3.62
N VAL A 18 46.18 6.87 4.27
CA VAL A 18 46.65 6.38 5.56
C VAL A 18 46.65 4.87 5.61
N ALA A 19 47.82 4.40 5.74
CA ALA A 19 48.43 3.18 6.26
C ALA A 19 47.61 2.03 6.79
N CYS A 20 48.08 0.84 6.36
CA CYS A 20 47.84 -0.49 6.88
C CYS A 20 48.06 -0.61 8.42
N SER A 21 47.14 -1.29 9.09
CA SER A 21 47.47 -2.06 10.29
C SER A 21 46.76 -3.41 10.23
N SER A 22 47.52 -4.46 10.18
CA SER A 22 47.12 -5.86 10.27
C SER A 22 46.63 -6.18 11.67
N GLY A 23 45.39 -6.62 11.79
CA GLY A 23 44.85 -7.20 13.01
C GLY A 23 43.79 -8.23 12.64
N GLY A 24 44.13 -9.53 12.78
CA GLY A 24 43.22 -10.60 12.58
C GLY A 24 42.05 -10.53 13.56
N GLY A 25 40.85 -10.59 13.05
CA GLY A 25 39.65 -10.66 13.84
C GLY A 25 38.60 -11.43 13.05
N SER A 26 38.20 -12.56 13.60
CA SER A 26 37.19 -13.48 13.09
C SER A 26 35.96 -12.75 12.59
N THR A 27 35.60 -13.00 11.36
CA THR A 27 34.35 -12.55 10.74
C THR A 27 33.18 -13.18 11.48
N PRO A 28 32.31 -12.43 12.18
CA PRO A 28 31.00 -12.95 12.50
C PRO A 28 30.17 -12.92 11.23
N ALA A 29 29.61 -14.08 10.88
CA ALA A 29 28.62 -14.21 9.83
C ALA A 29 27.50 -13.16 10.03
N PRO A 30 26.95 -12.57 8.95
CA PRO A 30 25.79 -11.71 9.10
C PRO A 30 24.65 -12.58 9.65
N THR A 31 24.37 -12.38 10.93
CA THR A 31 23.12 -12.84 11.53
C THR A 31 22.02 -12.15 10.73
N ALA A 32 21.28 -12.95 9.97
CA ALA A 32 20.03 -12.49 9.38
C ALA A 32 19.16 -11.98 10.52
N VAL A 33 19.04 -10.68 10.64
CA VAL A 33 18.04 -10.04 11.48
C VAL A 33 16.72 -10.40 10.83
N SER A 34 16.09 -11.48 11.29
CA SER A 34 14.68 -11.69 11.05
C SER A 34 13.98 -10.49 11.62
N SER A 35 13.53 -9.61 10.72
CA SER A 35 12.57 -8.56 11.05
C SER A 35 11.42 -9.27 11.77
N PRO A 36 11.10 -8.92 13.02
CA PRO A 36 9.86 -9.39 13.60
C PRO A 36 8.77 -8.84 12.70
N GLY A 37 8.12 -9.71 11.95
CA GLY A 37 6.87 -9.37 11.30
C GLY A 37 5.99 -8.84 12.40
N ALA A 38 5.73 -7.54 12.38
CA ALA A 38 4.66 -6.95 13.17
C ALA A 38 3.39 -7.65 12.67
N SER A 39 2.95 -8.68 13.43
CA SER A 39 1.58 -9.14 13.36
C SER A 39 0.75 -7.94 13.78
N ALA A 40 0.28 -7.17 12.80
CA ALA A 40 -0.77 -6.21 13.04
C ALA A 40 -1.91 -6.98 13.71
N PRO A 41 -2.49 -6.48 14.80
CA PRO A 41 -3.69 -7.08 15.35
C PRO A 41 -4.71 -7.13 14.22
N ALA A 42 -5.23 -8.32 13.94
CA ALA A 42 -6.29 -8.50 12.96
C ALA A 42 -7.50 -7.68 13.44
N GLY A 43 -7.57 -6.44 13.01
CA GLY A 43 -8.77 -5.64 13.10
C GLY A 43 -9.86 -6.43 12.38
N SER A 44 -11.04 -6.51 12.95
CA SER A 44 -12.19 -7.27 12.46
C SER A 44 -12.30 -7.16 10.95
N GLY A 45 -11.94 -8.24 10.24
CA GLY A 45 -11.92 -8.26 8.78
C GLY A 45 -13.33 -7.98 8.24
N THR A 46 -13.49 -6.93 7.48
CA THR A 46 -14.74 -6.58 6.82
C THR A 46 -14.83 -7.34 5.49
N THR A 47 -15.96 -8.02 5.25
CA THR A 47 -16.19 -8.72 3.98
C THR A 47 -17.11 -7.90 3.08
N VAL A 48 -16.72 -7.77 1.83
CA VAL A 48 -17.49 -7.17 0.73
C VAL A 48 -17.75 -8.25 -0.30
N VAL A 49 -19.00 -8.43 -0.66
CA VAL A 49 -19.41 -9.33 -1.74
C VAL A 49 -19.51 -8.52 -3.04
N ALA A 50 -18.89 -9.00 -4.10
CA ALA A 50 -19.09 -8.51 -5.46
C ALA A 50 -20.04 -9.46 -6.19
N LYS A 51 -21.21 -8.97 -6.56
CA LYS A 51 -22.23 -9.72 -7.28
C LYS A 51 -23.09 -8.80 -8.13
N ASP A 52 -23.42 -9.26 -9.33
CA ASP A 52 -24.27 -8.51 -10.29
C ASP A 52 -23.70 -7.10 -10.57
N ILE A 53 -22.36 -6.99 -10.64
CA ILE A 53 -21.60 -5.72 -10.84
C ILE A 53 -21.94 -4.69 -9.74
N ALA A 54 -22.13 -5.15 -8.52
CA ALA A 54 -22.40 -4.32 -7.35
C ALA A 54 -21.63 -4.82 -6.11
N PHE A 55 -21.27 -3.91 -5.21
CA PHE A 55 -20.76 -4.26 -3.89
C PHE A 55 -21.87 -4.37 -2.85
N ASN A 56 -21.74 -5.33 -1.96
CA ASN A 56 -22.58 -5.48 -0.79
C ASN A 56 -21.71 -5.83 0.45
N PRO A 57 -21.74 -5.04 1.52
CA PRO A 57 -22.43 -3.74 1.66
C PRO A 57 -21.81 -2.63 0.81
N THR A 58 -22.58 -1.56 0.57
CA THR A 58 -22.12 -0.35 -0.12
C THR A 58 -21.52 0.69 0.83
N SER A 59 -21.41 0.36 2.12
CA SER A 59 -20.76 1.21 3.12
C SER A 59 -19.97 0.38 4.13
N LEU A 60 -18.77 0.83 4.45
CA LEU A 60 -17.85 0.21 5.39
C LEU A 60 -17.39 1.22 6.43
N THR A 61 -17.02 0.71 7.62
CA THR A 61 -16.32 1.49 8.63
C THR A 61 -15.10 0.69 9.10
N ILE A 62 -13.94 1.34 9.13
CA ILE A 62 -12.69 0.75 9.63
C ILE A 62 -12.03 1.70 10.64
N PRO A 63 -11.19 1.18 11.56
CA PRO A 63 -10.50 2.01 12.53
C PRO A 63 -9.46 2.92 11.87
N ALA A 64 -9.35 4.16 12.38
CA ALA A 64 -8.32 5.09 11.95
C ALA A 64 -6.94 4.66 12.47
N ASP A 65 -5.90 5.05 11.72
CA ASP A 65 -4.49 4.84 12.06
C ASP A 65 -4.14 3.38 12.42
N THR A 66 -4.92 2.43 11.87
CA THR A 66 -4.76 1.00 12.12
C THR A 66 -4.83 0.22 10.82
N ALA A 67 -3.83 -0.62 10.55
CA ALA A 67 -3.87 -1.53 9.41
C ALA A 67 -5.06 -2.49 9.55
N THR A 68 -5.80 -2.68 8.46
CA THR A 68 -7.07 -3.41 8.48
C THR A 68 -7.13 -4.38 7.31
N GLN A 69 -7.83 -5.50 7.48
CA GLN A 69 -8.09 -6.45 6.40
C GLN A 69 -9.48 -6.23 5.81
N ILE A 70 -9.56 -6.21 4.47
CA ILE A 70 -10.81 -6.20 3.73
C ILE A 70 -10.84 -7.44 2.84
N THR A 71 -11.85 -8.28 3.02
CA THR A 71 -12.05 -9.46 2.18
C THR A 71 -13.04 -9.16 1.07
N LEU A 72 -12.63 -9.34 -0.17
CA LEU A 72 -13.52 -9.36 -1.33
C LEU A 72 -13.94 -10.80 -1.62
N ASP A 73 -15.24 -11.05 -1.64
CA ASP A 73 -15.86 -12.30 -2.09
C ASP A 73 -16.46 -12.06 -3.47
N ASN A 74 -15.68 -12.31 -4.53
CA ASN A 74 -16.18 -12.16 -5.90
C ASN A 74 -16.98 -13.36 -6.33
N GLN A 75 -18.30 -13.22 -6.39
CA GLN A 75 -19.28 -14.23 -6.83
C GLN A 75 -19.65 -14.09 -8.31
N ASP A 76 -19.12 -13.07 -9.01
CA ASP A 76 -19.33 -12.89 -10.44
C ASP A 76 -18.28 -13.61 -11.28
N ALA A 77 -18.66 -13.98 -12.50
CA ALA A 77 -17.73 -14.40 -13.54
C ALA A 77 -16.89 -13.21 -14.08
N ALA A 78 -17.32 -11.99 -13.81
CA ALA A 78 -16.58 -10.78 -14.16
C ALA A 78 -15.40 -10.55 -13.18
N PRO A 79 -14.29 -9.95 -13.66
CA PRO A 79 -13.18 -9.60 -12.80
C PRO A 79 -13.53 -8.37 -11.93
N HIS A 80 -13.23 -8.44 -10.64
CA HIS A 80 -13.42 -7.34 -9.69
C HIS A 80 -12.22 -7.17 -8.76
N ASN A 81 -12.07 -5.98 -8.22
CA ASN A 81 -11.16 -5.67 -7.12
C ASN A 81 -11.76 -4.61 -6.19
N ILE A 82 -11.05 -4.32 -5.10
CA ILE A 82 -11.30 -3.15 -4.27
C ILE A 82 -10.09 -2.23 -4.41
N ALA A 83 -10.32 -1.02 -4.88
CA ALA A 83 -9.41 0.10 -4.75
C ALA A 83 -10.05 1.17 -3.84
N ILE A 84 -9.24 1.96 -3.14
CA ILE A 84 -9.72 3.01 -2.23
C ILE A 84 -9.13 4.33 -2.68
N LYS A 85 -9.97 5.37 -2.72
CA LYS A 85 -9.56 6.75 -2.99
C LYS A 85 -10.00 7.65 -1.85
N ASP A 86 -9.18 8.66 -1.59
CA ASP A 86 -9.50 9.71 -0.63
C ASP A 86 -10.56 10.70 -1.15
N ALA A 87 -10.93 11.67 -0.33
CA ALA A 87 -11.89 12.72 -0.70
C ALA A 87 -11.39 13.62 -1.84
N GLY A 88 -10.09 13.70 -2.08
CA GLY A 88 -9.47 14.42 -3.19
C GLY A 88 -9.45 13.60 -4.49
N GLY A 89 -9.82 12.32 -4.44
CA GLY A 89 -9.83 11.41 -5.58
C GLY A 89 -8.49 10.69 -5.82
N ALA A 90 -7.48 10.87 -4.96
CA ALA A 90 -6.23 10.15 -5.05
C ALA A 90 -6.41 8.70 -4.58
N THR A 91 -5.89 7.73 -5.35
CA THR A 91 -5.93 6.32 -4.97
C THR A 91 -4.91 6.07 -3.86
N VAL A 92 -5.38 5.63 -2.70
CA VAL A 92 -4.58 5.32 -1.51
C VAL A 92 -4.37 3.82 -1.30
N PHE A 93 -5.18 2.99 -1.92
CA PHE A 93 -5.06 1.54 -1.90
C PHE A 93 -5.54 0.93 -3.20
N LYS A 94 -4.92 -0.19 -3.61
CA LYS A 94 -5.26 -0.92 -4.82
C LYS A 94 -5.07 -2.42 -4.59
N GLY A 95 -6.19 -3.15 -4.56
CA GLY A 95 -6.20 -4.60 -4.45
C GLY A 95 -6.02 -5.30 -5.79
N GLU A 96 -5.60 -6.56 -5.75
CA GLU A 96 -5.50 -7.43 -6.92
C GLU A 96 -6.88 -7.67 -7.55
N ILE A 97 -6.92 -7.74 -8.89
CA ILE A 97 -8.13 -8.07 -9.64
C ILE A 97 -8.30 -9.60 -9.64
N VAL A 98 -9.45 -10.06 -9.19
CA VAL A 98 -9.77 -11.49 -9.08
C VAL A 98 -11.09 -11.83 -9.74
N THR A 99 -11.27 -13.10 -10.14
CA THR A 99 -12.49 -13.62 -10.77
C THR A 99 -12.99 -14.85 -10.02
N GLN A 100 -14.26 -14.86 -9.66
CA GLN A 100 -14.95 -15.99 -8.99
C GLN A 100 -14.14 -16.59 -7.82
N THR A 101 -13.57 -15.73 -6.98
CA THR A 101 -12.77 -16.17 -5.82
C THR A 101 -12.87 -15.18 -4.67
N LYS A 102 -12.44 -15.63 -3.52
CA LYS A 102 -12.32 -14.80 -2.32
C LYS A 102 -10.85 -14.43 -2.10
N VAL A 103 -10.60 -13.15 -1.87
CA VAL A 103 -9.27 -12.61 -1.56
C VAL A 103 -9.35 -11.67 -0.37
N THR A 104 -8.34 -11.70 0.48
CA THR A 104 -8.20 -10.75 1.60
C THR A 104 -7.06 -9.80 1.29
N TYR A 105 -7.35 -8.52 1.34
CA TYR A 105 -6.41 -7.44 1.14
C TYR A 105 -5.95 -6.89 2.48
N ASP A 106 -4.67 -6.67 2.63
CA ASP A 106 -4.10 -5.91 3.74
C ASP A 106 -4.08 -4.43 3.35
N VAL A 107 -4.87 -3.63 4.05
CA VAL A 107 -4.96 -2.17 3.84
C VAL A 107 -4.16 -1.50 4.93
N ASP A 108 -3.16 -0.71 4.53
CA ASP A 108 -2.35 0.07 5.46
C ASP A 108 -3.21 1.03 6.29
N ALA A 109 -2.66 1.48 7.41
CA ALA A 109 -3.31 2.45 8.28
C ALA A 109 -3.68 3.72 7.50
N LEU A 110 -4.96 4.09 7.54
CA LEU A 110 -5.48 5.30 6.91
C LEU A 110 -5.85 6.33 7.99
N PRO A 111 -5.60 7.63 7.77
CA PRO A 111 -6.09 8.69 8.64
C PRO A 111 -7.62 8.70 8.72
N ALA A 112 -8.16 9.20 9.83
CA ALA A 112 -9.60 9.40 9.97
C ALA A 112 -10.15 10.28 8.85
N GLY A 113 -11.27 9.86 8.24
CA GLY A 113 -11.84 10.58 7.11
C GLY A 113 -12.87 9.79 6.30
N ALA A 114 -13.40 10.44 5.28
CA ALA A 114 -14.29 9.84 4.30
C ALA A 114 -13.50 9.42 3.05
N TYR A 115 -13.72 8.20 2.64
CA TYR A 115 -13.10 7.57 1.47
C TYR A 115 -14.18 6.95 0.59
N THR A 116 -13.80 6.58 -0.61
CA THR A 116 -14.63 5.80 -1.51
C THR A 116 -13.89 4.54 -1.90
N PHE A 117 -14.49 3.37 -1.74
CA PHE A 117 -13.97 2.17 -2.39
C PHE A 117 -14.70 1.94 -3.71
N TRP A 118 -14.01 1.38 -4.69
CA TRP A 118 -14.50 1.22 -6.06
C TRP A 118 -13.80 0.06 -6.77
N CYS A 119 -14.40 -0.41 -7.87
CA CYS A 119 -13.80 -1.40 -8.74
C CYS A 119 -13.12 -0.71 -9.94
N GLU A 120 -11.87 -1.02 -10.22
CA GLU A 120 -11.14 -0.41 -11.34
C GLU A 120 -11.67 -0.86 -12.70
N VAL A 121 -12.20 -2.09 -12.77
CA VAL A 121 -12.76 -2.66 -14.01
C VAL A 121 -14.17 -2.10 -14.28
N HIS A 122 -14.92 -1.76 -13.22
CA HIS A 122 -16.29 -1.27 -13.31
C HIS A 122 -16.44 0.04 -12.52
N PRO A 123 -16.13 1.20 -13.10
CA PRO A 123 -16.04 2.48 -12.36
C PRO A 123 -17.33 2.92 -11.66
N ASN A 124 -18.49 2.41 -12.08
CA ASN A 124 -19.78 2.68 -11.44
C ASN A 124 -20.02 1.83 -10.18
N MET A 125 -19.20 0.79 -9.97
CA MET A 125 -19.28 -0.10 -8.81
C MET A 125 -18.50 0.52 -7.66
N THR A 126 -19.21 1.24 -6.79
CA THR A 126 -18.62 2.07 -5.73
C THR A 126 -19.31 1.87 -4.39
N GLY A 127 -18.62 2.20 -3.31
CA GLY A 127 -19.16 2.26 -1.95
C GLY A 127 -18.46 3.30 -1.09
N ALA A 128 -19.09 3.69 0.01
CA ALA A 128 -18.54 4.62 0.98
C ALA A 128 -17.68 3.88 2.00
N LEU A 129 -16.51 4.46 2.37
CA LEU A 129 -15.67 3.96 3.45
C LEU A 129 -15.46 5.09 4.46
N THR A 130 -15.85 4.86 5.70
CA THR A 130 -15.58 5.76 6.82
C THR A 130 -14.42 5.21 7.65
N VAL A 131 -13.41 6.03 7.86
CA VAL A 131 -12.25 5.72 8.71
C VAL A 131 -12.36 6.55 9.99
N GLN A 132 -12.52 5.93 11.19
CA GLN A 132 -12.77 6.61 12.46
C GLN A 132 -12.24 5.87 13.70
#